data_65046487759cf0f995ff64d4baf0f8b9
#
_entry.id   65046487759cf0f995ff64d4baf0f8b9
#
_cell.length_a   1.000
_cell.length_b   1.000
_cell.length_c   1.000
_cell.angle_alpha   90.00
_cell.angle_beta   90.00
_cell.angle_gamma   90.00
#
_symmetry.space_group_name_H-M   'P 1'
#
loop_
_entity.id
_entity.type
_entity.pdbx_description
1 polymer ?
#
loop_
_entity_poly.entity_id
_entity_poly.type
_entity_poly.pdbx_seq_one_letter_code
_entity_poly.pdbx_strand_id
1 'polypeptide(L)'
;MNYNINQFYGKILYGWCILNIYKSLNEITEYIDKNLEEEISYEVLSKMLGVNVYTMQRLFTMIAGIPLAEYIRKRRLSSAGYDLYEGNLKVIDVAFKYQYDNATSFSRAFEKF
;
A
#
# COMPACT_ATOMS: atom_id res chain seq x y z
N MET A 1 -22.97 -17.57 -35.98
CA MET A 1 -22.01 -17.19 -34.92
C MET A 1 -22.38 -17.93 -33.66
N ASN A 2 -21.60 -18.91 -33.31
CA ASN A 2 -21.83 -19.67 -32.09
C ASN A 2 -21.00 -19.05 -30.96
N TYR A 3 -21.63 -18.16 -30.20
CA TYR A 3 -21.06 -17.74 -28.95
C TYR A 3 -21.18 -18.88 -27.94
N ASN A 4 -20.04 -19.32 -27.43
CA ASN A 4 -20.04 -20.26 -26.32
C ASN A 4 -20.44 -19.48 -25.04
N ILE A 5 -21.64 -19.78 -24.55
CA ILE A 5 -22.19 -19.14 -23.34
C ILE A 5 -21.22 -19.26 -22.16
N ASN A 6 -20.51 -20.39 -22.03
CA ASN A 6 -19.52 -20.57 -20.96
C ASN A 6 -18.35 -19.59 -21.06
N GLN A 7 -17.91 -19.29 -22.30
CA GLN A 7 -16.86 -18.26 -22.50
C GLN A 7 -17.35 -16.86 -22.14
N PHE A 8 -18.63 -16.57 -22.50
CA PHE A 8 -19.23 -15.27 -22.19
C PHE A 8 -19.34 -15.05 -20.67
N TYR A 9 -19.89 -16.04 -19.95
CA TYR A 9 -19.99 -15.97 -18.50
C TYR A 9 -18.62 -15.95 -17.83
N GLY A 10 -17.65 -16.71 -18.34
CA GLY A 10 -16.28 -16.68 -17.85
C GLY A 10 -15.64 -15.30 -17.95
N LYS A 11 -15.84 -14.59 -19.06
CA LYS A 11 -15.33 -13.22 -19.25
C LYS A 11 -16.01 -12.23 -18.31
N ILE A 12 -17.32 -12.34 -18.09
CA ILE A 12 -18.05 -11.49 -17.16
C ILE A 12 -17.56 -11.72 -15.75
N LEU A 13 -17.44 -12.96 -15.31
CA LEU A 13 -16.94 -13.31 -13.97
C LEU A 13 -15.50 -12.83 -13.77
N TYR A 14 -14.66 -13.02 -14.79
CA TYR A 14 -13.26 -12.56 -14.74
C TYR A 14 -13.18 -11.04 -14.61
N GLY A 15 -13.94 -10.30 -15.40
CA GLY A 15 -14.00 -8.85 -15.32
C GLY A 15 -14.52 -8.37 -13.96
N TRP A 16 -15.52 -9.05 -13.42
CA TRP A 16 -16.07 -8.72 -12.10
C TRP A 16 -15.05 -8.99 -10.99
N CYS A 17 -14.31 -10.09 -11.06
CA CYS A 17 -13.24 -10.41 -10.12
C CYS A 17 -12.13 -9.35 -10.17
N ILE A 18 -11.72 -8.90 -11.35
CA ILE A 18 -10.71 -7.85 -11.52
C ILE A 18 -11.19 -6.56 -10.88
N LEU A 19 -12.42 -6.13 -11.13
CA LEU A 19 -12.99 -4.92 -10.55
C LEU A 19 -13.03 -5.00 -9.02
N ASN A 20 -13.36 -6.15 -8.45
CA ASN A 20 -13.33 -6.36 -7.01
C ASN A 20 -11.92 -6.29 -6.43
N ILE A 21 -10.93 -6.82 -7.13
CA ILE A 21 -9.53 -6.73 -6.72
C ILE A 21 -9.08 -5.27 -6.70
N TYR A 22 -9.37 -4.49 -7.73
CA TYR A 22 -9.05 -3.06 -7.77
C TYR A 22 -9.72 -2.30 -6.63
N LYS A 23 -10.99 -2.56 -6.38
CA LYS A 23 -11.72 -1.94 -5.26
C LYS A 23 -11.07 -2.28 -3.92
N SER A 24 -10.76 -3.55 -3.69
CA SER A 24 -10.13 -3.99 -2.46
C SER A 24 -8.73 -3.39 -2.29
N LEU A 25 -7.95 -3.27 -3.37
CA LEU A 25 -6.63 -2.64 -3.33
C LEU A 25 -6.74 -1.13 -3.04
N ASN A 26 -7.74 -0.45 -3.54
CA ASN A 26 -8.00 0.94 -3.19
C ASN A 26 -8.32 1.08 -1.70
N GLU A 27 -9.11 0.18 -1.14
CA GLU A 27 -9.40 0.15 0.30
C GLU A 27 -8.12 -0.08 1.12
N ILE A 28 -7.24 -0.95 0.65
CA ILE A 28 -5.95 -1.22 1.27
C ILE A 28 -5.07 0.05 1.27
N THR A 29 -4.96 0.74 0.15
CA THR A 29 -4.16 1.97 0.06
C THR A 29 -4.74 3.08 0.93
N GLU A 30 -6.05 3.23 0.99
CA GLU A 30 -6.71 4.16 1.90
C GLU A 30 -6.43 3.83 3.37
N TYR A 31 -6.49 2.55 3.73
CA TYR A 31 -6.16 2.10 5.08
C TYR A 31 -4.71 2.41 5.44
N ILE A 32 -3.79 2.14 4.53
CA ILE A 32 -2.37 2.45 4.71
C ILE A 32 -2.17 3.95 4.93
N ASP A 33 -2.76 4.77 4.07
CA ASP A 33 -2.60 6.23 4.13
C ASP A 33 -3.16 6.83 5.43
N LYS A 34 -4.17 6.20 6.02
CA LYS A 34 -4.72 6.61 7.32
C LYS A 34 -3.91 6.11 8.52
N ASN A 35 -3.02 5.15 8.33
CA ASN A 35 -2.28 4.48 9.41
C ASN A 35 -0.76 4.57 9.24
N LEU A 36 -0.27 5.58 8.53
CA LEU A 36 1.18 5.73 8.28
C LEU A 36 1.99 5.95 9.55
N GLU A 37 1.40 6.53 10.58
CA GLU A 37 2.03 6.79 11.87
C GLU A 37 2.07 5.56 12.77
N GLU A 38 1.41 4.49 12.40
CA GLU A 38 1.26 3.28 13.18
C GLU A 38 1.88 2.08 12.48
N GLU A 39 2.03 1.00 13.21
CA GLU A 39 2.45 -0.26 12.63
C GLU A 39 1.33 -0.80 11.72
N ILE A 40 1.68 -1.20 10.51
CA ILE A 40 0.72 -1.73 9.53
C ILE A 40 0.84 -3.25 9.48
N SER A 41 -0.23 -3.95 9.85
CA SER A 41 -0.28 -5.40 9.82
C SER A 41 -0.64 -5.89 8.42
N TYR A 42 0.25 -6.68 7.82
CA TYR A 42 0.00 -7.30 6.52
C TYR A 42 -1.13 -8.34 6.59
N GLU A 43 -1.33 -8.94 7.75
CA GLU A 43 -2.43 -9.89 7.95
C GLU A 43 -3.79 -9.20 7.87
N VAL A 44 -3.91 -8.01 8.43
CA VAL A 44 -5.13 -7.21 8.31
C VAL A 44 -5.39 -6.87 6.85
N LEU A 45 -4.36 -6.44 6.12
CA LEU A 45 -4.49 -6.11 4.69
C LEU A 45 -4.88 -7.33 3.87
N SER A 46 -4.30 -8.48 4.14
CA SER A 46 -4.63 -9.72 3.42
C SER A 46 -6.08 -10.13 3.62
N LYS A 47 -6.61 -9.95 4.83
CA LYS A 47 -8.03 -10.21 5.12
C LYS A 47 -8.97 -9.28 4.37
N MET A 48 -8.57 -8.02 4.16
CA MET A 48 -9.35 -7.08 3.37
C MET A 48 -9.50 -7.55 1.92
N LEU A 49 -8.50 -8.25 1.40
CA LEU A 49 -8.51 -8.80 0.03
C LEU A 49 -9.08 -10.23 -0.03
N GLY A 50 -9.20 -10.91 1.12
CA GLY A 50 -9.70 -12.27 1.19
C GLY A 50 -8.71 -13.34 0.73
N VAL A 51 -7.41 -13.06 0.81
CA VAL A 51 -6.32 -13.97 0.40
C VAL A 51 -5.25 -14.02 1.49
N ASN A 52 -4.26 -14.91 1.34
CA ASN A 52 -3.14 -14.93 2.27
C ASN A 52 -2.16 -13.76 2.01
N VAL A 53 -1.25 -13.52 2.95
CA VAL A 53 -0.28 -12.41 2.88
C VAL A 53 0.57 -12.48 1.61
N TYR A 54 1.07 -13.66 1.28
CA TYR A 54 1.90 -13.86 0.08
C TYR A 54 1.16 -13.45 -1.19
N THR A 55 -0.06 -13.93 -1.37
CA THR A 55 -0.88 -13.62 -2.54
C THR A 55 -1.25 -12.13 -2.57
N MET A 56 -1.57 -11.55 -1.42
CA MET A 56 -1.86 -10.11 -1.33
C MET A 56 -0.68 -9.27 -1.79
N GLN A 57 0.54 -9.58 -1.34
CA GLN A 57 1.74 -8.86 -1.76
C GLN A 57 1.99 -9.00 -3.26
N ARG A 58 1.79 -10.18 -3.83
CA ARG A 58 1.95 -10.40 -5.26
C ARG A 58 0.93 -9.61 -6.07
N LEU A 59 -0.34 -9.65 -5.70
CA LEU A 59 -1.38 -8.90 -6.38
C LEU A 59 -1.14 -7.39 -6.29
N PHE A 60 -0.73 -6.92 -5.13
CA PHE A 60 -0.37 -5.51 -4.95
C PHE A 60 0.75 -5.10 -5.90
N THR A 61 1.84 -5.87 -5.94
CA THR A 61 2.99 -5.58 -6.81
C THR A 61 2.61 -5.60 -8.29
N MET A 62 1.79 -6.56 -8.70
CA MET A 62 1.34 -6.68 -10.09
C MET A 62 0.54 -5.47 -10.54
N ILE A 63 -0.30 -4.92 -9.67
CA ILE A 63 -1.21 -3.84 -10.02
C ILE A 63 -0.57 -2.47 -9.76
N ALA A 64 0.09 -2.29 -8.62
CA ALA A 64 0.72 -1.02 -8.26
C ALA A 64 2.07 -0.76 -8.94
N GLY A 65 2.72 -1.82 -9.41
CA GLY A 65 4.03 -1.73 -10.05
C GLY A 65 5.21 -1.65 -9.09
N ILE A 66 4.97 -1.62 -7.79
CA ILE A 66 6.00 -1.59 -6.74
C ILE A 66 5.60 -2.53 -5.59
N PRO A 67 6.58 -3.07 -4.84
CA PRO A 67 6.28 -3.86 -3.65
C PRO A 67 5.52 -3.06 -2.58
N LEU A 68 4.68 -3.74 -1.82
CA LEU A 68 3.88 -3.12 -0.76
C LEU A 68 4.74 -2.39 0.28
N ALA A 69 5.84 -3.00 0.72
CA ALA A 69 6.75 -2.37 1.67
C ALA A 69 7.33 -1.05 1.14
N GLU A 70 7.65 -1.00 -0.16
CA GLU A 70 8.15 0.22 -0.79
C GLU A 70 7.07 1.28 -0.91
N TYR A 71 5.84 0.89 -1.23
CA TYR A 71 4.71 1.81 -1.24
C TYR A 71 4.54 2.48 0.13
N ILE A 72 4.51 1.69 1.20
CA ILE A 72 4.36 2.20 2.57
C ILE A 72 5.52 3.14 2.91
N ARG A 73 6.75 2.73 2.59
CA ARG A 73 7.94 3.55 2.83
C ARG A 73 7.86 4.90 2.12
N LYS A 74 7.52 4.91 0.84
CA LYS A 74 7.40 6.14 0.05
C LYS A 74 6.31 7.06 0.59
N ARG A 75 5.17 6.50 0.99
CA ARG A 75 4.09 7.28 1.57
C ARG A 75 4.48 7.90 2.90
N ARG A 76 5.17 7.14 3.74
CA ARG A 76 5.69 7.66 5.03
C ARG A 76 6.69 8.80 4.81
N LEU A 77 7.63 8.62 3.90
CA LEU A 77 8.65 9.65 3.62
C LEU A 77 8.03 10.90 2.99
N SER A 78 7.06 10.75 2.11
CA SER A 78 6.34 11.88 1.53
C SER A 78 5.59 12.68 2.60
N SER A 79 4.89 12.01 3.50
CA SER A 79 4.19 12.65 4.62
C SER A 79 5.15 13.31 5.60
N ALA A 80 6.28 12.65 5.88
CA ALA A 80 7.33 13.20 6.71
C ALA A 80 7.94 14.48 6.10
N GLY A 81 8.15 14.48 4.80
CA GLY A 81 8.63 15.65 4.08
C GLY A 81 7.69 16.85 4.21
N TYR A 82 6.39 16.57 4.12
CA TYR A 82 5.36 17.60 4.32
C TYR A 82 5.41 18.16 5.75
N ASP A 83 5.50 17.29 6.76
CA ASP A 83 5.57 17.71 8.16
C ASP A 83 6.81 18.54 8.44
N LEU A 84 7.95 18.19 7.85
CA LEU A 84 9.18 18.98 7.98
C LEU A 84 9.07 20.34 7.28
N TYR A 85 8.39 20.38 6.14
CA TYR A 85 8.15 21.62 5.41
C TYR A 85 7.29 22.59 6.21
N GLU A 86 6.24 22.10 6.88
CA GLU A 86 5.40 22.92 7.75
C GLU A 86 6.14 23.47 8.97
N GLY A 87 7.31 22.92 9.31
CA GLY A 87 8.35 23.66 10.03
C GLY A 87 8.35 23.63 11.54
N ASN A 88 7.46 22.90 12.21
CA ASN A 88 7.33 22.96 13.67
C ASN A 88 7.84 21.70 14.40
N LEU A 89 8.31 20.69 13.67
CA LEU A 89 8.75 19.42 14.25
C LEU A 89 10.24 19.21 14.02
N LYS A 90 10.91 18.62 15.03
CA LYS A 90 12.30 18.21 14.90
C LYS A 90 12.38 16.95 14.03
N VAL A 91 13.50 16.77 13.32
CA VAL A 91 13.73 15.60 12.46
C VAL A 91 13.57 14.29 13.25
N ILE A 92 14.09 14.24 14.49
CA ILE A 92 13.96 13.04 15.33
C ILE A 92 12.50 12.72 15.65
N ASP A 93 11.69 13.74 15.92
CA ASP A 93 10.26 13.55 16.22
C ASP A 93 9.49 13.03 14.99
N VAL A 94 9.80 13.58 13.81
CA VAL A 94 9.21 13.12 12.54
C VAL A 94 9.65 11.68 12.23
N ALA A 95 10.92 11.34 12.49
CA ALA A 95 11.41 9.99 12.31
C ALA A 95 10.59 8.97 13.12
N PHE A 96 10.43 9.24 14.43
CA PHE A 96 9.62 8.37 15.30
C PHE A 96 8.15 8.32 14.90
N LYS A 97 7.60 9.45 14.50
CA LYS A 97 6.20 9.54 14.04
C LYS A 97 5.91 8.54 12.91
N TYR A 98 6.86 8.38 11.99
CA TYR A 98 6.70 7.51 10.81
C TYR A 98 7.41 6.17 10.94
N GLN A 99 7.55 5.67 12.16
CA GLN A 99 8.01 4.30 12.46
C GLN A 99 9.50 4.05 12.19
N TYR A 100 10.33 5.09 12.22
CA TYR A 100 11.78 4.95 12.18
C TYR A 100 12.34 4.92 13.61
N ASP A 101 13.27 4.01 13.89
CA ASP A 101 13.85 3.83 15.22
C ASP A 101 14.81 4.94 15.61
N ASN A 102 15.39 5.64 14.63
CA ASN A 102 16.32 6.72 14.88
C ASN A 102 16.38 7.69 13.69
N ALA A 103 16.94 8.88 13.95
CA ALA A 103 17.06 9.92 12.94
C ALA A 103 18.00 9.56 11.79
N THR A 104 19.02 8.74 12.04
CA THR A 104 19.99 8.34 11.02
C THR A 104 19.33 7.45 9.96
N SER A 105 18.57 6.43 10.37
CA SER A 105 17.84 5.57 9.47
C SER A 105 16.83 6.35 8.63
N PHE A 106 16.13 7.27 9.27
CA PHE A 106 15.18 8.17 8.59
C PHE A 106 15.89 9.04 7.55
N SER A 107 16.98 9.70 7.93
CA SER A 107 17.70 10.60 7.02
C SER A 107 18.25 9.86 5.81
N ARG A 108 18.79 8.66 5.99
CA ARG A 108 19.26 7.82 4.89
C ARG A 108 18.13 7.45 3.94
N ALA A 109 16.98 7.06 4.48
CA ALA A 109 15.81 6.72 3.66
C ALA A 109 15.28 7.95 2.92
N PHE A 110 15.25 9.10 3.58
CA PHE A 110 14.76 10.35 3.00
C PHE A 110 15.67 10.85 1.88
N GLU A 111 16.99 10.73 2.02
CA GLU A 111 17.95 11.10 0.98
C GLU A 111 17.77 10.28 -0.30
N LYS A 112 17.40 9.00 -0.17
CA LYS A 112 17.16 8.11 -1.32
C LYS A 112 15.78 8.28 -1.95
N PHE A 113 14.91 8.98 -1.28
CA PHE A 113 13.54 9.25 -1.74
C PHE A 113 13.54 10.36 -2.78
#